data_db7c6c378d62508f122f15b98b35aa77
#
_entry.id   db7c6c378d62508f122f15b98b35aa77
#
_cell.length_a   1.000
_cell.length_b   1.000
_cell.length_c   1.000
_cell.angle_alpha   90.00
_cell.angle_beta   90.00
_cell.angle_gamma   90.00
#
_symmetry.space_group_name_H-M   'P 1'
#
loop_
_entity.id
_entity.type
_entity.pdbx_description
1 polymer ?
#
loop_
_entity_poly.entity_id
_entity_poly.type
_entity_poly.pdbx_seq_one_letter_code
_entity_poly.pdbx_strand_id
1 'polypeptide(L)'
;LLGFMTNFLTMTKGYGIINHTYKEYRPTLNASVGERLIGVLVATDTGTATPYAIEQLEDRGVMFIVPGTDVYEGMIIGENRYDMDLAVNIVREKALTNMRSSNKDFTVVLKAHRRMSLETCLDYINSDELVEVTPTAFRMRKRILNTVERKKYDSHQRADKNE
;
A
#
# COMPACT_ATOMS: atom_id res chain seq x y z
N LEU A 1 1.91 -6.44 -20.97
CA LEU A 1 3.27 -6.01 -20.58
C LEU A 1 3.29 -4.76 -19.71
N LEU A 2 2.15 -4.07 -19.53
CA LEU A 2 2.04 -2.92 -18.63
C LEU A 2 2.38 -3.39 -17.20
N GLY A 3 3.25 -2.66 -16.50
CA GLY A 3 3.73 -2.98 -15.14
C GLY A 3 4.70 -4.17 -15.04
N PHE A 4 4.85 -4.98 -16.08
CA PHE A 4 5.77 -6.13 -16.04
C PHE A 4 7.24 -5.72 -16.18
N MET A 5 7.52 -4.66 -16.95
CA MET A 5 8.90 -4.22 -17.24
C MET A 5 9.67 -3.90 -15.94
N THR A 6 9.09 -3.11 -15.08
CA THR A 6 9.70 -2.70 -13.79
C THR A 6 9.96 -3.90 -12.89
N ASN A 7 8.98 -4.81 -12.78
CA ASN A 7 9.15 -6.05 -12.03
C ASN A 7 10.25 -6.94 -12.61
N PHE A 8 10.29 -7.09 -13.93
CA PHE A 8 11.31 -7.88 -14.61
C PHE A 8 12.73 -7.33 -14.38
N LEU A 9 12.91 -6.02 -14.51
CA LEU A 9 14.20 -5.37 -14.24
C LEU A 9 14.61 -5.53 -12.77
N THR A 10 13.67 -5.43 -11.84
CA THR A 10 13.93 -5.66 -10.41
C THR A 10 14.34 -7.12 -10.15
N MET A 11 13.60 -8.08 -10.68
CA MET A 11 13.90 -9.51 -10.53
C MET A 11 15.26 -9.90 -11.11
N THR A 12 15.63 -9.29 -12.22
CA THR A 12 16.91 -9.54 -12.91
C THR A 12 18.03 -8.62 -12.44
N LYS A 13 17.81 -7.82 -11.37
CA LYS A 13 18.78 -6.83 -10.86
C LYS A 13 19.29 -5.86 -11.93
N GLY A 14 18.44 -5.52 -12.90
CA GLY A 14 18.77 -4.65 -14.02
C GLY A 14 19.48 -5.33 -15.21
N TYR A 15 19.83 -6.60 -15.10
CA TYR A 15 20.54 -7.33 -16.20
C TYR A 15 19.61 -7.91 -17.25
N GLY A 16 18.30 -7.95 -17.00
CA GLY A 16 17.33 -8.48 -17.95
C GLY A 16 17.16 -7.58 -19.15
N ILE A 17 17.12 -8.17 -20.33
CA ILE A 17 16.78 -7.49 -21.58
C ILE A 17 15.42 -8.01 -22.03
N ILE A 18 14.47 -7.10 -22.24
CA ILE A 18 13.15 -7.42 -22.75
C ILE A 18 12.91 -6.61 -24.03
N ASN A 19 12.56 -7.30 -25.09
CA ASN A 19 12.22 -6.68 -26.37
C ASN A 19 10.78 -7.04 -26.72
N HIS A 20 10.07 -6.09 -27.30
CA HIS A 20 8.73 -6.31 -27.85
C HIS A 20 8.61 -5.68 -29.22
N THR A 21 7.90 -6.34 -30.11
CA THR A 21 7.61 -5.86 -31.45
C THR A 21 6.11 -5.83 -31.66
N TYR A 22 5.68 -4.86 -32.47
CA TYR A 22 4.28 -4.82 -32.91
C TYR A 22 3.96 -6.06 -33.75
N LYS A 23 2.84 -6.71 -33.45
CA LYS A 23 2.33 -7.85 -34.23
C LYS A 23 1.10 -7.46 -35.06
N GLU A 24 0.04 -7.03 -34.37
CA GLU A 24 -1.23 -6.73 -35.03
C GLU A 24 -2.17 -5.94 -34.07
N TYR A 25 -3.20 -5.33 -34.64
CA TYR A 25 -4.33 -4.81 -33.83
C TYR A 25 -5.34 -5.93 -33.58
N ARG A 26 -5.86 -5.99 -32.36
CA ARG A 26 -6.95 -6.89 -31.96
C ARG A 26 -8.02 -6.11 -31.21
N PRO A 27 -9.28 -6.61 -31.17
CA PRO A 27 -10.28 -6.05 -30.28
C PRO A 27 -9.79 -6.04 -28.84
N THR A 28 -10.09 -4.95 -28.11
CA THR A 28 -9.73 -4.84 -26.69
C THR A 28 -10.40 -5.95 -25.90
N LEU A 29 -9.62 -6.66 -25.11
CA LEU A 29 -10.17 -7.60 -24.12
C LEU A 29 -10.93 -6.79 -23.07
N ASN A 30 -12.17 -7.22 -22.71
CA ASN A 30 -12.93 -6.64 -21.62
C ASN A 30 -12.35 -7.08 -20.26
N ALA A 31 -11.05 -6.91 -20.07
CA ALA A 31 -10.36 -7.19 -18.83
C ALA A 31 -9.67 -5.90 -18.38
N SER A 32 -9.70 -5.59 -17.10
CA SER A 32 -8.90 -4.52 -16.53
C SER A 32 -7.43 -4.88 -16.70
N VAL A 33 -6.73 -4.13 -17.54
CA VAL A 33 -5.32 -4.35 -17.85
C VAL A 33 -4.50 -3.37 -17.04
N GLY A 34 -3.58 -3.89 -16.23
CA GLY A 34 -2.67 -3.07 -15.41
C GLY A 34 -3.21 -2.65 -14.05
N GLU A 35 -4.42 -3.04 -13.67
CA GLU A 35 -4.92 -2.80 -12.32
C GLU A 35 -4.33 -3.81 -11.33
N ARG A 36 -3.95 -3.32 -10.16
CA ARG A 36 -3.54 -4.15 -9.05
C ARG A 36 -4.76 -4.90 -8.52
N LEU A 37 -4.65 -6.23 -8.38
CA LEU A 37 -5.73 -7.08 -7.84
C LEU A 37 -5.68 -7.18 -6.31
N ILE A 38 -4.54 -6.83 -5.70
CA ILE A 38 -4.32 -6.92 -4.25
C ILE A 38 -4.67 -5.58 -3.61
N GLY A 39 -5.36 -5.62 -2.47
CA GLY A 39 -5.74 -4.42 -1.72
C GLY A 39 -4.55 -3.76 -1.02
N VAL A 40 -4.79 -2.60 -0.41
CA VAL A 40 -3.81 -1.84 0.35
C VAL A 40 -4.20 -1.67 1.82
N LEU A 41 -3.19 -1.45 2.65
CA LEU A 41 -3.35 -0.99 4.03
C LEU A 41 -3.39 0.54 4.01
N VAL A 42 -4.49 1.11 4.51
CA VAL A 42 -4.75 2.56 4.49
C VAL A 42 -4.82 3.07 5.92
N ALA A 43 -4.04 4.09 6.24
CA ALA A 43 -4.07 4.73 7.56
C ALA A 43 -5.42 5.40 7.84
N THR A 44 -5.94 5.22 9.05
CA THR A 44 -7.18 5.85 9.54
C THR A 44 -6.93 7.13 10.32
N ASP A 45 -5.72 7.32 10.84
CA ASP A 45 -5.37 8.38 11.76
C ASP A 45 -4.12 9.12 11.31
N THR A 46 -4.02 10.37 11.73
CA THR A 46 -2.84 11.21 11.51
C THR A 46 -1.94 11.16 12.72
N GLY A 47 -0.64 10.98 12.50
CA GLY A 47 0.37 10.92 13.55
C GLY A 47 1.63 10.21 13.10
N THR A 48 2.41 9.70 14.05
CA THR A 48 3.66 8.99 13.78
C THR A 48 3.46 7.48 13.91
N ALA A 49 3.89 6.71 12.92
CA ALA A 49 3.79 5.25 12.92
C ALA A 49 4.60 4.63 14.07
N THR A 50 3.96 3.78 14.88
CA THR A 50 4.60 3.15 16.03
C THR A 50 5.14 1.75 15.69
N PRO A 51 6.25 1.31 16.31
CA PRO A 51 6.76 -0.06 16.14
C PRO A 51 5.71 -1.11 16.51
N TYR A 52 4.96 -0.86 17.58
CA TYR A 52 3.90 -1.75 18.05
C TYR A 52 2.79 -1.96 17.01
N ALA A 53 2.31 -0.87 16.40
CA ALA A 53 1.25 -0.98 15.41
C ALA A 53 1.75 -1.67 14.11
N ILE A 54 2.99 -1.40 13.71
CA ILE A 54 3.62 -2.07 12.55
C ILE A 54 3.70 -3.58 12.80
N GLU A 55 4.21 -4.01 13.95
CA GLU A 55 4.31 -5.43 14.33
C GLU A 55 2.95 -6.14 14.23
N GLN A 56 1.88 -5.51 14.71
CA GLN A 56 0.52 -6.07 14.64
C GLN A 56 -0.04 -6.18 13.21
N LEU A 57 0.50 -5.41 12.28
CA LEU A 57 0.03 -5.37 10.90
C LEU A 57 0.90 -6.19 9.94
N GLU A 58 2.09 -6.61 10.34
CA GLU A 58 3.02 -7.40 9.49
C GLU A 58 2.45 -8.73 9.01
N ASP A 59 1.52 -9.33 9.76
CA ASP A 59 0.85 -10.57 9.35
C ASP A 59 -0.28 -10.31 8.35
N ARG A 60 -0.71 -9.07 8.20
CA ARG A 60 -1.76 -8.66 7.26
C ARG A 60 -1.23 -8.25 5.90
N GLY A 61 0.07 -7.95 5.80
CA GLY A 61 0.65 -7.53 4.53
C GLY A 61 2.10 -7.09 4.61
N VAL A 62 2.55 -6.41 3.56
CA VAL A 62 3.91 -5.89 3.44
C VAL A 62 3.89 -4.39 3.63
N MET A 63 4.63 -3.88 4.61
CA MET A 63 4.69 -2.46 4.90
C MET A 63 5.58 -1.70 3.91
N PHE A 64 5.21 -0.44 3.61
CA PHE A 64 6.00 0.50 2.81
C PHE A 64 6.70 1.55 3.66
N ILE A 65 6.32 1.66 4.93
CA ILE A 65 6.83 2.63 5.89
C ILE A 65 7.62 1.96 7.00
N VAL A 66 8.39 2.77 7.72
CA VAL A 66 9.16 2.37 8.91
C VAL A 66 8.61 3.04 10.16
N PRO A 67 8.93 2.53 11.36
CA PRO A 67 8.62 3.24 12.61
C PRO A 67 9.16 4.67 12.60
N GLY A 68 8.39 5.60 13.16
CA GLY A 68 8.76 7.02 13.15
C GLY A 68 8.36 7.78 11.89
N THR A 69 7.75 7.12 10.90
CA THR A 69 7.23 7.80 9.71
C THR A 69 5.94 8.55 10.05
N ASP A 70 5.85 9.81 9.65
CA ASP A 70 4.62 10.59 9.77
C ASP A 70 3.62 10.15 8.72
N VAL A 71 2.41 9.85 9.18
CA VAL A 71 1.29 9.37 8.38
C VAL A 71 0.06 10.26 8.58
N TYR A 72 -0.87 10.20 7.65
CA TYR A 72 -2.15 10.90 7.74
C TYR A 72 -3.29 10.00 7.24
N GLU A 73 -4.52 10.34 7.62
CA GLU A 73 -5.71 9.60 7.18
C GLU A 73 -5.78 9.50 5.66
N GLY A 74 -5.97 8.29 5.14
CA GLY A 74 -6.02 8.02 3.70
C GLY A 74 -4.67 7.73 3.04
N MET A 75 -3.55 7.84 3.77
CA MET A 75 -2.23 7.45 3.28
C MET A 75 -2.14 5.93 3.14
N ILE A 76 -1.57 5.45 2.04
CA ILE A 76 -1.29 4.03 1.80
C ILE A 76 0.05 3.70 2.47
N ILE A 77 0.01 2.78 3.42
CA ILE A 77 1.14 2.42 4.28
C ILE A 77 1.69 1.03 4.03
N GLY A 78 1.00 0.23 3.21
CA GLY A 78 1.41 -1.13 2.89
C GLY A 78 0.49 -1.80 1.89
N GLU A 79 0.92 -2.98 1.43
CA GLU A 79 0.14 -3.89 0.60
C GLU A 79 -0.61 -4.86 1.49
N ASN A 80 -1.92 -5.03 1.28
CA ASN A 80 -2.69 -6.02 2.01
C ASN A 80 -2.38 -7.43 1.48
N ARG A 81 -2.62 -8.44 2.27
CA ARG A 81 -2.53 -9.86 1.85
C ARG A 81 -3.73 -10.29 1.01
N TYR A 82 -4.84 -9.58 1.15
CA TYR A 82 -6.11 -9.87 0.49
C TYR A 82 -6.41 -8.82 -0.59
N ASP A 83 -7.38 -9.11 -1.43
CA ASP A 83 -7.82 -8.29 -2.56
C ASP A 83 -8.62 -7.03 -2.17
N MET A 84 -8.94 -6.86 -0.88
CA MET A 84 -9.67 -5.71 -0.38
C MET A 84 -8.78 -4.74 0.40
N ASP A 85 -9.06 -3.45 0.27
CA ASP A 85 -8.42 -2.42 1.08
C ASP A 85 -8.79 -2.56 2.55
N LEU A 86 -7.81 -2.40 3.41
CA LEU A 86 -7.98 -2.48 4.85
C LEU A 86 -7.59 -1.16 5.52
N ALA A 87 -8.56 -0.51 6.15
CA ALA A 87 -8.34 0.66 6.97
C ALA A 87 -7.77 0.25 8.34
N VAL A 88 -6.61 0.80 8.72
CA VAL A 88 -5.85 0.40 9.90
C VAL A 88 -5.31 1.61 10.66
N ASN A 89 -5.26 1.50 11.98
CA ASN A 89 -4.61 2.49 12.84
C ASN A 89 -3.14 2.12 13.06
N ILE A 90 -2.24 2.90 12.45
CA ILE A 90 -0.79 2.69 12.51
C ILE A 90 -0.10 3.55 13.58
N VAL A 91 -0.82 4.51 14.16
CA VAL A 91 -0.29 5.40 15.22
C VAL A 91 -0.60 4.89 16.63
N ARG A 92 -1.28 3.75 16.73
CA ARG A 92 -1.67 3.17 18.01
C ARG A 92 -0.45 2.78 18.84
N GLU A 93 -0.41 3.27 20.06
CA GLU A 93 0.58 2.87 21.04
C GLU A 93 0.11 1.64 21.84
N LYS A 94 1.08 0.93 22.41
CA LYS A 94 0.80 -0.14 23.35
C LYS A 94 0.19 0.45 24.63
N ALA A 95 -1.01 -0.03 25.02
CA ALA A 95 -1.59 0.37 26.28
C ALA A 95 -0.68 -0.03 27.45
N LEU A 96 -0.41 0.91 28.36
CA LEU A 96 0.34 0.64 29.58
C LEU A 96 -0.49 -0.30 30.46
N THR A 97 -0.07 -1.54 30.57
CA THR A 97 -0.62 -2.47 31.56
C THR A 97 0.16 -2.35 32.84
N ASN A 98 -0.52 -2.19 33.98
CA ASN A 98 0.10 -2.08 35.32
C ASN A 98 0.82 -3.35 35.80
N MET A 99 0.90 -4.40 35.02
CA MET A 99 1.74 -5.55 35.27
C MET A 99 3.18 -5.25 34.91
N ARG A 100 3.96 -4.84 35.90
CA ARG A 100 5.42 -4.84 35.87
C ARG A 100 5.91 -6.29 35.83
N SER A 101 5.96 -6.90 34.66
CA SER A 101 6.91 -7.98 34.44
C SER A 101 8.26 -7.33 34.15
N SER A 102 9.08 -7.30 35.20
CA SER A 102 10.44 -6.77 35.19
C SER A 102 11.37 -7.69 34.40
N ASN A 103 11.11 -8.01 33.18
CA ASN A 103 12.10 -8.62 32.26
C ASN A 103 11.42 -8.85 30.90
N LYS A 104 11.71 -8.00 30.04
CA LYS A 104 11.89 -8.05 28.59
C LYS A 104 11.33 -6.81 27.92
N ASP A 105 12.17 -5.81 27.79
CA ASP A 105 12.16 -4.98 26.61
C ASP A 105 12.43 -5.90 25.42
N PHE A 106 11.38 -6.54 24.91
CA PHE A 106 11.46 -7.28 23.68
C PHE A 106 11.81 -6.26 22.59
N THR A 107 13.02 -6.31 22.09
CA THR A 107 13.37 -5.64 20.86
C THR A 107 12.41 -6.17 19.80
N VAL A 108 11.49 -5.31 19.36
CA VAL A 108 10.56 -5.64 18.28
C VAL A 108 11.39 -5.82 17.02
N VAL A 109 11.48 -7.04 16.51
CA VAL A 109 12.16 -7.35 15.26
C VAL A 109 11.12 -7.27 14.15
N LEU A 110 11.11 -6.14 13.45
CA LEU A 110 10.20 -5.92 12.32
C LEU A 110 10.72 -6.57 11.03
N LYS A 111 9.80 -7.06 10.21
CA LYS A 111 10.10 -7.54 8.86
C LYS A 111 10.59 -6.38 7.98
N ALA A 112 11.35 -6.72 6.94
CA ALA A 112 11.81 -5.73 5.99
C ALA A 112 10.63 -5.05 5.27
N HIS A 113 10.61 -3.72 5.30
CA HIS A 113 9.64 -2.94 4.52
C HIS A 113 10.03 -2.90 3.03
N ARG A 114 9.03 -2.77 2.15
CA ARG A 114 9.27 -2.57 0.72
C ARG A 114 9.52 -1.08 0.45
N ARG A 115 10.69 -0.77 -0.07
CA ARG A 115 10.99 0.60 -0.54
C ARG A 115 10.27 0.86 -1.86
N MET A 116 9.63 2.01 -1.95
CA MET A 116 8.87 2.43 -3.13
C MET A 116 9.62 3.58 -3.82
N SER A 117 10.14 3.34 -5.03
CA SER A 117 10.64 4.41 -5.90
C SER A 117 9.47 5.12 -6.58
N LEU A 118 9.71 6.25 -7.24
CA LEU A 118 8.67 6.96 -7.98
C LEU A 118 8.04 6.06 -9.05
N GLU A 119 8.86 5.37 -9.81
CA GLU A 119 8.42 4.45 -10.87
C GLU A 119 7.57 3.31 -10.29
N THR A 120 8.04 2.72 -9.17
CA THR A 120 7.29 1.66 -8.49
C THR A 120 5.96 2.17 -7.96
N CYS A 121 5.90 3.39 -7.42
CA CYS A 121 4.64 4.00 -6.98
C CYS A 121 3.67 4.20 -8.15
N LEU A 122 4.15 4.72 -9.29
CA LEU A 122 3.33 4.98 -10.47
C LEU A 122 2.79 3.69 -11.10
N ASP A 123 3.59 2.63 -11.11
CA ASP A 123 3.15 1.31 -11.60
C ASP A 123 2.21 0.59 -10.60
N TYR A 124 2.25 0.99 -9.33
CA TYR A 124 1.53 0.31 -8.26
C TYR A 124 0.13 0.85 -8.03
N ILE A 125 -0.10 2.15 -8.20
CA ILE A 125 -1.38 2.80 -7.87
C ILE A 125 -2.51 2.39 -8.80
N ASN A 126 -3.72 2.30 -8.23
CA ASN A 126 -4.98 2.16 -8.96
C ASN A 126 -5.61 3.53 -9.27
N SER A 127 -6.69 3.53 -10.04
CA SER A 127 -7.38 4.75 -10.52
C SER A 127 -7.95 5.64 -9.40
N ASP A 128 -8.20 5.07 -8.22
CA ASP A 128 -8.68 5.76 -7.02
C ASP A 128 -7.54 6.23 -6.09
N GLU A 129 -6.30 6.09 -6.52
CA GLU A 129 -5.10 6.42 -5.75
C GLU A 129 -4.26 7.51 -6.43
N LEU A 130 -3.44 8.17 -5.65
CA LEU A 130 -2.56 9.25 -6.09
C LEU A 130 -1.16 9.07 -5.50
N VAL A 131 -0.14 9.52 -6.23
CA VAL A 131 1.24 9.64 -5.73
C VAL A 131 1.52 11.08 -5.35
N GLU A 132 2.04 11.29 -4.15
CA GLU A 132 2.56 12.56 -3.69
C GLU A 132 4.07 12.56 -3.75
N VAL A 133 4.62 13.55 -4.41
CA VAL A 133 6.06 13.78 -4.49
C VAL A 133 6.43 14.90 -3.53
N THR A 134 7.20 14.59 -2.50
CA THR A 134 7.76 15.57 -1.57
C THR A 134 9.27 15.70 -1.76
N PRO A 135 9.91 16.75 -1.26
CA PRO A 135 11.37 16.87 -1.37
C PRO A 135 12.16 15.71 -0.76
N THR A 136 11.58 14.98 0.18
CA THR A 136 12.26 13.93 0.96
C THR A 136 11.70 12.53 0.77
N ALA A 137 10.47 12.38 0.21
CA ALA A 137 9.82 11.08 0.12
C ALA A 137 8.74 11.03 -0.98
N PHE A 138 8.48 9.82 -1.47
CA PHE A 138 7.30 9.49 -2.26
C PHE A 138 6.25 8.87 -1.33
N ARG A 139 5.00 9.31 -1.45
CA ARG A 139 3.87 8.80 -0.67
C ARG A 139 2.74 8.44 -1.61
N MET A 140 2.04 7.37 -1.29
CA MET A 140 0.81 7.00 -2.00
C MET A 140 -0.37 7.26 -1.08
N ARG A 141 -1.48 7.70 -1.65
CA ARG A 141 -2.71 7.96 -0.89
C ARG A 141 -3.95 7.67 -1.69
N LYS A 142 -5.05 7.46 -1.00
CA LYS A 142 -6.38 7.42 -1.63
C LYS A 142 -6.79 8.83 -2.08
N ARG A 143 -7.57 8.91 -3.16
CA ARG A 143 -8.15 10.16 -3.66
C ARG A 143 -9.09 10.76 -2.62
N ILE A 144 -9.95 9.94 -2.00
CA ILE A 144 -10.80 10.32 -0.88
C ILE A 144 -10.08 9.92 0.40
N LEU A 145 -9.61 10.91 1.17
CA LEU A 145 -8.83 10.66 2.38
C LEU A 145 -9.69 10.11 3.51
N ASN A 146 -10.85 10.71 3.74
CA ASN A 146 -11.72 10.34 4.83
C ASN A 146 -12.27 8.91 4.65
N THR A 147 -12.09 8.07 5.66
CA THR A 147 -12.44 6.65 5.63
C THR A 147 -13.95 6.42 5.50
N VAL A 148 -14.78 7.27 6.10
CA VAL A 148 -16.25 7.14 6.05
C VAL A 148 -16.77 7.53 4.68
N GLU A 149 -16.27 8.64 4.13
CA GLU A 149 -16.63 9.12 2.78
C GLU A 149 -16.21 8.11 1.71
N ARG A 150 -15.00 7.54 1.83
CA ARG A 150 -14.51 6.51 0.93
C ARG A 150 -15.42 5.28 0.92
N LYS A 151 -15.81 4.77 2.09
CA LYS A 151 -16.74 3.64 2.19
C LYS A 151 -18.11 3.92 1.57
N LYS A 152 -18.63 5.14 1.74
CA LYS A 152 -19.88 5.57 1.08
C LYS A 152 -19.73 5.60 -0.43
N TYR A 153 -18.65 6.17 -0.94
CA TYR A 153 -18.35 6.23 -2.36
C TYR A 153 -18.26 4.83 -2.97
N ASP A 154 -17.52 3.91 -2.35
CA ASP A 154 -17.35 2.53 -2.80
C ASP A 154 -18.68 1.77 -2.81
N SER A 155 -19.56 2.01 -1.84
CA SER A 155 -20.88 1.38 -1.79
C SER A 155 -21.79 1.85 -2.93
N HIS A 156 -21.75 3.13 -3.31
CA HIS A 156 -22.50 3.65 -4.44
C HIS A 156 -22.00 3.06 -5.77
N GLN A 157 -20.67 3.05 -5.96
CA GLN A 157 -20.07 2.47 -7.18
C GLN A 157 -20.37 0.98 -7.37
N ARG A 158 -20.55 0.22 -6.29
CA ARG A 158 -20.95 -1.19 -6.35
C ARG A 158 -22.44 -1.34 -6.68
N ALA A 159 -23.30 -0.45 -6.24
CA ALA A 159 -24.72 -0.43 -6.58
C ALA A 159 -24.90 -0.17 -8.07
N ASP A 160 -24.22 0.86 -8.61
CA ASP A 160 -24.31 1.24 -10.04
C ASP A 160 -23.76 0.16 -11.01
N LYS A 161 -22.85 -0.71 -10.55
CA LYS A 161 -22.31 -1.82 -11.37
C LYS A 161 -23.22 -3.04 -11.41
N ASN A 162 -24.22 -3.12 -10.54
CA ASN A 162 -25.14 -4.25 -10.45
C ASN A 162 -26.52 -3.95 -11.11
N GLU A 163 -26.72 -2.73 -11.64
CA GLU A 163 -27.80 -2.36 -12.54
C GLU A 163 -27.36 -2.48 -14.00
#